data_d07a9476b902c8a5280bbdf0c55ee807
#
_entry.id   d07a9476b902c8a5280bbdf0c55ee807
#
_cell.length_a   1.000
_cell.length_b   1.000
_cell.length_c   1.000
_cell.angle_alpha   90.00
_cell.angle_beta   90.00
_cell.angle_gamma   90.00
#
_symmetry.space_group_name_H-M   'P 1'
#
loop_
_entity.id
_entity.type
_entity.pdbx_description
1 polymer ?
#
loop_
_entity_poly.entity_id
_entity_poly.type
_entity_poly.pdbx_seq_one_letter_code
_entity_poly.pdbx_strand_id
1 'polypeptide(L)'
;EMSASLVGSEMCIRDRYGTRLKMRTLNKIGLTLGADVPFCLQGGTMLAQHIGELLTPVPELPDCFIVLAKPAQGVSTAQAYHLCDTAPNLRAPDRFGMLGALLSEDLESIGRLAGNVFEQVIDVPERVRIKALMREYGTLGCCMSGSGPTVFGLFDTHQAAQSCAEHLRSVVPDVFICRPVEEGCVVTE
;
A
#
# COMPACT_ATOMS: atom_id res chain seq x y z
N GLU A 1 15.13 -2.00 -7.27
CA GLU A 1 14.19 -3.08 -6.93
C GLU A 1 14.72 -3.84 -5.74
N MET A 2 14.29 -3.47 -4.55
CA MET A 2 14.42 -4.39 -3.41
C MET A 2 13.40 -5.49 -3.61
N SER A 3 13.88 -6.69 -3.88
CA SER A 3 12.97 -7.82 -4.06
C SER A 3 12.36 -8.23 -2.72
N ALA A 4 11.07 -8.54 -2.71
CA ALA A 4 10.39 -9.15 -1.56
C ALA A 4 11.13 -10.39 -1.02
N SER A 5 12.00 -11.00 -1.83
CA SER A 5 12.85 -12.13 -1.45
C SER A 5 13.89 -11.77 -0.36
N LEU A 6 14.35 -10.51 -0.26
CA LEU A 6 15.31 -10.10 0.77
C LEU A 6 14.66 -10.01 2.16
N VAL A 7 13.44 -9.50 2.23
CA VAL A 7 12.68 -9.41 3.49
C VAL A 7 12.31 -10.80 4.02
N GLY A 8 11.83 -11.68 3.13
CA GLY A 8 11.56 -13.08 3.49
C GLY A 8 12.81 -13.83 3.95
N SER A 9 13.98 -13.52 3.41
CA SER A 9 15.23 -14.20 3.80
C SER A 9 15.67 -13.89 5.23
N GLU A 10 15.47 -12.66 5.74
CA GLU A 10 15.86 -12.29 7.11
C GLU A 10 15.01 -13.01 8.17
N MET A 11 13.67 -13.08 7.97
CA MET A 11 12.80 -13.83 8.86
C MET A 11 13.11 -15.34 8.82
N CYS A 12 13.30 -15.91 7.63
CA CYS A 12 13.71 -17.29 7.45
C CYS A 12 15.07 -17.58 8.11
N ILE A 13 16.04 -16.66 8.04
CA ILE A 13 17.34 -16.80 8.69
C ILE A 13 17.16 -16.77 10.21
N ARG A 14 16.36 -15.85 10.76
CA ARG A 14 16.08 -15.79 12.20
C ARG A 14 15.55 -17.12 12.74
N ASP A 15 14.54 -17.64 12.09
CA ASP A 15 13.84 -18.86 12.56
C ASP A 15 14.67 -20.11 12.27
N ARG A 16 15.32 -20.18 11.11
CA ARG A 16 16.18 -21.30 10.71
C ARG A 16 17.43 -21.44 11.58
N TYR A 17 18.01 -20.34 12.00
CA TYR A 17 19.24 -20.34 12.82
C TYR A 17 18.98 -20.08 14.29
N GLY A 18 17.72 -19.92 14.71
CA GLY A 18 17.33 -19.70 16.11
C GLY A 18 17.96 -18.46 16.74
N THR A 19 18.26 -17.42 15.95
CA THR A 19 19.00 -16.25 16.42
C THR A 19 18.26 -15.43 17.46
N ARG A 20 16.94 -15.64 17.63
CA ARG A 20 16.05 -14.96 18.58
C ARG A 20 16.19 -13.44 18.58
N LEU A 21 16.53 -12.84 17.45
CA LEU A 21 16.62 -11.39 17.31
C LEU A 21 15.25 -10.75 17.64
N LYS A 22 15.31 -9.69 18.44
CA LYS A 22 14.11 -8.90 18.75
C LYS A 22 13.70 -8.09 17.51
N MET A 23 12.39 -7.89 17.29
CA MET A 23 11.84 -7.11 16.18
C MET A 23 12.53 -5.74 16.04
N ARG A 24 12.84 -5.06 17.17
CA ARG A 24 13.58 -3.79 17.15
C ARG A 24 14.97 -3.91 16.48
N THR A 25 15.63 -5.04 16.60
CA THR A 25 16.95 -5.29 15.95
C THR A 25 16.76 -5.58 14.48
N LEU A 26 15.74 -6.39 14.13
CA LEU A 26 15.39 -6.67 12.74
C LEU A 26 14.99 -5.39 12.00
N ASN A 27 14.18 -4.51 12.61
CA ASN A 27 13.82 -3.23 12.01
C ASN A 27 15.04 -2.34 11.73
N LYS A 28 16.03 -2.32 12.64
CA LYS A 28 17.29 -1.56 12.41
C LYS A 28 18.08 -2.13 11.23
N ILE A 29 18.17 -3.44 11.14
CA ILE A 29 18.84 -4.11 10.01
C ILE A 29 18.03 -3.84 8.73
N GLY A 30 16.71 -4.06 8.77
CA GLY A 30 15.81 -3.83 7.64
C GLY A 30 15.90 -2.40 7.09
N LEU A 31 16.01 -1.40 7.97
CA LEU A 31 16.17 0.00 7.57
C LEU A 31 17.46 0.25 6.75
N THR A 32 18.52 -0.53 6.99
CA THR A 32 19.75 -0.43 6.16
C THR A 32 19.56 -0.96 4.74
N LEU A 33 18.53 -1.78 4.51
CA LEU A 33 18.18 -2.34 3.21
C LEU A 33 17.18 -1.44 2.47
N GLY A 34 16.30 -0.77 3.21
CA GLY A 34 15.33 0.16 2.66
C GLY A 34 14.29 0.62 3.67
N ALA A 35 13.69 1.79 3.41
CA ALA A 35 12.75 2.44 4.30
C ALA A 35 11.48 1.60 4.56
N ASP A 36 11.03 0.82 3.58
CA ASP A 36 9.78 0.04 3.67
C ASP A 36 10.01 -1.35 4.32
N VAL A 37 11.26 -1.81 4.46
CA VAL A 37 11.57 -3.15 5.00
C VAL A 37 11.05 -3.34 6.42
N PRO A 38 11.19 -2.38 7.36
CA PRO A 38 10.62 -2.50 8.69
C PRO A 38 9.10 -2.75 8.70
N PHE A 39 8.35 -2.10 7.80
CA PHE A 39 6.91 -2.34 7.65
C PHE A 39 6.63 -3.75 7.13
N CYS A 40 7.34 -4.20 6.10
CA CYS A 40 7.19 -5.56 5.57
C CYS A 40 7.50 -6.65 6.61
N LEU A 41 8.40 -6.39 7.56
CA LEU A 41 8.70 -7.31 8.65
C LEU A 41 7.58 -7.37 9.70
N GLN A 42 6.95 -6.23 10.00
CA GLN A 42 5.91 -6.14 11.03
C GLN A 42 4.54 -6.56 10.49
N GLY A 43 4.16 -6.11 9.30
CA GLY A 43 2.82 -6.31 8.73
C GLY A 43 1.75 -5.46 9.42
N GLY A 44 0.50 -5.85 9.23
CA GLY A 44 -0.67 -5.18 9.80
C GLY A 44 -0.91 -3.78 9.24
N THR A 45 -1.70 -3.00 9.96
CA THR A 45 -2.00 -1.60 9.62
C THR A 45 -1.16 -0.66 10.47
N MET A 46 -0.34 0.17 9.83
CA MET A 46 0.64 1.01 10.52
C MET A 46 0.55 2.48 10.09
N LEU A 47 0.69 3.36 11.06
CA LEU A 47 1.04 4.76 10.79
C LEU A 47 2.56 4.88 10.67
N ALA A 48 3.04 5.10 9.46
CA ALA A 48 4.45 5.35 9.18
C ALA A 48 4.76 6.85 9.18
N GLN A 49 5.84 7.24 9.84
CA GLN A 49 6.27 8.65 9.96
C GLN A 49 7.73 8.79 9.53
N HIS A 50 8.17 10.05 9.31
CA HIS A 50 9.47 10.43 8.76
C HIS A 50 9.72 9.79 7.39
N ILE A 51 10.77 9.00 7.22
CA ILE A 51 11.06 8.27 5.98
C ILE A 51 10.36 6.89 5.92
N GLY A 52 9.50 6.56 6.89
CA GLY A 52 8.77 5.29 6.99
C GLY A 52 9.27 4.36 8.10
N GLU A 53 10.34 4.72 8.82
CA GLU A 53 10.98 3.89 9.85
C GLU A 53 10.29 3.96 11.21
N LEU A 54 9.55 5.04 11.49
CA LEU A 54 8.79 5.15 12.73
C LEU A 54 7.38 4.61 12.51
N LEU A 55 7.19 3.36 12.86
CA LEU A 55 5.94 2.63 12.70
C LEU A 55 5.17 2.59 14.02
N THR A 56 3.91 3.01 13.98
CA THR A 56 2.98 2.93 15.10
C THR A 56 1.78 2.08 14.67
N PRO A 57 1.51 0.96 15.36
CA PRO A 57 0.31 0.17 15.08
C PRO A 57 -0.95 1.01 15.23
N VAL A 58 -1.87 0.84 14.30
CA VAL A 58 -3.22 1.43 14.33
C VAL A 58 -4.24 0.30 14.17
N PRO A 59 -5.56 0.54 14.39
CA PRO A 59 -6.56 -0.48 14.18
C PRO A 59 -6.47 -1.11 12.79
N GLU A 60 -6.71 -2.41 12.71
CA GLU A 60 -6.62 -3.17 11.47
C GLU A 60 -7.62 -2.65 10.43
N LEU A 61 -7.24 -2.76 9.16
CA LEU A 61 -8.17 -2.52 8.06
C LEU A 61 -9.28 -3.58 8.13
N PRO A 62 -10.57 -3.20 8.16
CA PRO A 62 -11.67 -4.14 8.15
C PRO A 62 -11.59 -5.10 6.96
N ASP A 63 -12.20 -6.28 7.11
CA ASP A 63 -12.22 -7.28 6.04
C ASP A 63 -12.84 -6.71 4.76
N CYS A 64 -12.05 -6.76 3.69
CA CYS A 64 -12.42 -6.21 2.39
C CYS A 64 -11.63 -6.89 1.27
N PHE A 65 -11.98 -6.58 0.03
CA PHE A 65 -11.21 -6.98 -1.14
C PHE A 65 -10.48 -5.75 -1.71
N ILE A 66 -9.23 -5.95 -2.08
CA ILE A 66 -8.36 -4.91 -2.64
C ILE A 66 -8.02 -5.30 -4.07
N VAL A 67 -8.43 -4.48 -5.05
CA VAL A 67 -8.00 -4.66 -6.43
C VAL A 67 -6.77 -3.79 -6.66
N LEU A 68 -5.68 -4.40 -7.08
CA LEU A 68 -4.45 -3.72 -7.50
C LEU A 68 -4.37 -3.70 -9.01
N ALA A 69 -4.13 -2.54 -9.59
CA ALA A 69 -3.95 -2.36 -11.03
C ALA A 69 -2.64 -1.59 -11.30
N LYS A 70 -1.66 -2.25 -11.94
CA LYS A 70 -0.35 -1.68 -12.17
C LYS A 70 -0.11 -1.45 -13.66
N PRO A 71 0.04 -0.19 -14.11
CA PRO A 71 0.51 0.14 -15.45
C PRO A 71 1.90 -0.41 -15.74
N ALA A 72 2.21 -0.61 -17.02
CA ALA A 72 3.54 -1.06 -17.46
C ALA A 72 4.62 -0.01 -17.21
N GLN A 73 4.26 1.28 -17.28
CA GLN A 73 5.18 2.39 -17.06
C GLN A 73 5.60 2.45 -15.58
N GLY A 74 6.90 2.51 -15.32
CA GLY A 74 7.44 2.77 -13.99
C GLY A 74 7.48 4.26 -13.64
N VAL A 75 7.45 4.57 -12.35
CA VAL A 75 7.64 5.92 -11.80
C VAL A 75 8.91 5.95 -10.95
N SER A 76 9.74 6.97 -11.15
CA SER A 76 10.90 7.18 -10.29
C SER A 76 10.48 7.79 -8.96
N THR A 77 10.69 7.04 -7.87
CA THR A 77 10.39 7.51 -6.51
C THR A 77 11.16 8.80 -6.17
N ALA A 78 12.44 8.88 -6.55
CA ALA A 78 13.24 10.08 -6.31
C ALA A 78 12.66 11.30 -7.03
N GLN A 79 12.21 11.13 -8.28
CA GLN A 79 11.55 12.20 -9.03
C GLN A 79 10.21 12.59 -8.40
N ALA A 80 9.44 11.62 -7.90
CA ALA A 80 8.16 11.89 -7.23
C ALA A 80 8.34 12.78 -6.01
N TYR A 81 9.32 12.46 -5.14
CA TYR A 81 9.64 13.29 -3.98
C TYR A 81 10.12 14.70 -4.40
N HIS A 82 11.03 14.79 -5.36
CA HIS A 82 11.50 16.08 -5.86
C HIS A 82 10.36 16.98 -6.37
N LEU A 83 9.41 16.40 -7.09
CA LEU A 83 8.23 17.13 -7.57
C LEU A 83 7.32 17.58 -6.40
N CYS A 84 7.14 16.75 -5.37
CA CYS A 84 6.42 17.17 -4.17
C CYS A 84 7.11 18.30 -3.44
N ASP A 85 8.43 18.25 -3.29
CA ASP A 85 9.21 19.27 -2.59
C ASP A 85 9.18 20.65 -3.29
N THR A 86 9.00 20.63 -4.62
CA THR A 86 8.98 21.85 -5.44
C THR A 86 7.57 22.37 -5.77
N ALA A 87 6.54 21.53 -5.62
CA ALA A 87 5.17 21.90 -5.96
C ALA A 87 4.55 22.80 -4.88
N PRO A 88 3.93 23.93 -5.26
CA PRO A 88 3.21 24.78 -4.31
C PRO A 88 1.84 24.18 -3.92
N ASN A 89 1.41 24.45 -2.69
CA ASN A 89 0.03 24.22 -2.24
C ASN A 89 -0.50 22.77 -2.35
N LEU A 90 0.35 21.77 -2.13
CA LEU A 90 -0.10 20.39 -2.06
C LEU A 90 -1.05 20.17 -0.88
N ARG A 91 -2.10 19.39 -1.13
CA ARG A 91 -3.08 19.01 -0.11
C ARG A 91 -2.71 17.67 0.49
N ALA A 92 -2.41 17.66 1.79
CA ALA A 92 -2.19 16.40 2.53
C ALA A 92 -3.52 15.65 2.72
N PRO A 93 -3.51 14.31 2.68
CA PRO A 93 -4.66 13.50 3.07
C PRO A 93 -5.07 13.76 4.53
N ASP A 94 -6.36 13.57 4.82
CA ASP A 94 -6.88 13.69 6.20
C ASP A 94 -6.49 12.50 7.06
N ARG A 95 -5.33 12.62 7.69
CA ARG A 95 -4.76 11.58 8.57
C ARG A 95 -5.64 11.31 9.80
N PHE A 96 -6.21 12.36 10.39
CA PHE A 96 -7.02 12.21 11.61
C PHE A 96 -8.38 11.59 11.30
N GLY A 97 -9.02 12.00 10.21
CA GLY A 97 -10.22 11.34 9.71
C GLY A 97 -9.99 9.87 9.40
N MET A 98 -8.88 9.51 8.76
CA MET A 98 -8.51 8.13 8.48
C MET A 98 -8.35 7.30 9.77
N LEU A 99 -7.65 7.82 10.78
CA LEU A 99 -7.51 7.13 12.06
C LEU A 99 -8.86 6.95 12.77
N GLY A 100 -9.75 7.96 12.69
CA GLY A 100 -11.13 7.86 13.22
C GLY A 100 -11.94 6.79 12.49
N ALA A 101 -11.85 6.71 11.18
CA ALA A 101 -12.53 5.70 10.37
C ALA A 101 -12.01 4.28 10.66
N LEU A 102 -10.70 4.09 10.85
CA LEU A 102 -10.13 2.81 11.27
C LEU A 102 -10.61 2.41 12.68
N LEU A 103 -10.64 3.35 13.63
CA LEU A 103 -11.13 3.09 14.99
C LEU A 103 -12.62 2.69 15.04
N SER A 104 -13.42 3.19 14.11
CA SER A 104 -14.85 2.86 14.00
C SER A 104 -15.14 1.71 13.03
N GLU A 105 -14.12 1.09 12.46
CA GLU A 105 -14.22 0.03 11.45
C GLU A 105 -15.12 0.41 10.25
N ASP A 106 -15.16 1.73 9.93
CA ASP A 106 -15.99 2.28 8.85
C ASP A 106 -15.25 2.20 7.51
N LEU A 107 -15.38 1.06 6.83
CA LEU A 107 -14.74 0.78 5.55
C LEU A 107 -15.10 1.78 4.46
N GLU A 108 -16.33 2.30 4.45
CA GLU A 108 -16.78 3.31 3.47
C GLU A 108 -16.03 4.63 3.68
N SER A 109 -15.93 5.09 4.93
CA SER A 109 -15.15 6.29 5.27
C SER A 109 -13.65 6.09 5.00
N ILE A 110 -13.09 4.91 5.29
CA ILE A 110 -11.69 4.58 4.94
C ILE A 110 -11.49 4.72 3.43
N GLY A 111 -12.35 4.14 2.62
CA GLY A 111 -12.29 4.25 1.17
C GLY A 111 -12.37 5.69 0.68
N ARG A 112 -13.33 6.47 1.19
CA ARG A 112 -13.54 7.87 0.83
C ARG A 112 -12.36 8.77 1.21
N LEU A 113 -11.68 8.48 2.32
CA LEU A 113 -10.54 9.24 2.83
C LEU A 113 -9.20 8.81 2.22
N ALA A 114 -9.17 7.69 1.46
CA ALA A 114 -7.97 7.25 0.78
C ALA A 114 -7.47 8.33 -0.19
N GLY A 115 -6.28 8.83 0.05
CA GLY A 115 -5.67 9.92 -0.73
C GLY A 115 -4.15 9.82 -0.78
N ASN A 116 -3.58 10.36 -1.84
CA ASN A 116 -2.14 10.34 -2.05
C ASN A 116 -1.65 11.68 -2.62
N VAL A 117 -0.70 12.30 -1.92
CA VAL A 117 -0.12 13.58 -2.34
C VAL A 117 0.58 13.46 -3.70
N PHE A 118 1.21 12.33 -4.00
CA PHE A 118 1.89 12.11 -5.27
C PHE A 118 0.95 12.16 -6.48
N GLU A 119 -0.33 11.86 -6.32
CA GLU A 119 -1.31 11.99 -7.41
C GLU A 119 -1.47 13.43 -7.92
N GLN A 120 -1.05 14.42 -7.14
CA GLN A 120 -1.12 15.84 -7.50
C GLN A 120 0.06 16.29 -8.37
N VAL A 121 1.15 15.53 -8.39
CA VAL A 121 2.40 15.91 -9.08
C VAL A 121 2.90 14.86 -10.07
N ILE A 122 2.47 13.60 -9.92
CA ILE A 122 2.87 12.51 -10.82
C ILE A 122 1.77 12.27 -11.85
N ASP A 123 2.13 12.30 -13.12
CA ASP A 123 1.25 11.92 -14.19
C ASP A 123 1.43 10.43 -14.54
N VAL A 124 0.32 9.68 -14.38
CA VAL A 124 0.18 8.29 -14.82
C VAL A 124 -1.02 8.24 -15.75
N PRO A 125 -0.83 8.19 -17.06
CA PRO A 125 -1.90 8.34 -18.05
C PRO A 125 -3.07 7.36 -17.83
N GLU A 126 -2.78 6.10 -17.48
CA GLU A 126 -3.79 5.07 -17.26
C GLU A 126 -4.55 5.26 -15.94
N ARG A 127 -4.01 6.02 -14.97
CA ARG A 127 -4.63 6.21 -13.64
C ARG A 127 -6.08 6.69 -13.72
N VAL A 128 -6.36 7.64 -14.60
CA VAL A 128 -7.71 8.20 -14.76
C VAL A 128 -8.70 7.12 -15.19
N ARG A 129 -8.31 6.30 -16.17
CA ARG A 129 -9.14 5.20 -16.68
C ARG A 129 -9.29 4.09 -15.64
N ILE A 130 -8.21 3.72 -14.94
CA ILE A 130 -8.25 2.72 -13.86
C ILE A 130 -9.23 3.16 -12.77
N LYS A 131 -9.09 4.40 -12.26
CA LYS A 131 -9.97 4.93 -11.21
C LYS A 131 -11.42 5.07 -11.68
N ALA A 132 -11.65 5.39 -12.95
CA ALA A 132 -13.01 5.44 -13.52
C ALA A 132 -13.66 4.05 -13.52
N LEU A 133 -12.96 3.02 -14.00
CA LEU A 133 -13.44 1.64 -13.96
C LEU A 133 -13.68 1.16 -12.52
N MET A 134 -12.75 1.40 -11.59
CA MET A 134 -12.96 1.03 -10.20
C MET A 134 -14.25 1.64 -9.62
N ARG A 135 -14.55 2.91 -9.94
CA ARG A 135 -15.80 3.56 -9.50
C ARG A 135 -17.03 2.96 -10.17
N GLU A 136 -16.97 2.66 -11.47
CA GLU A 136 -18.06 2.02 -12.21
C GLU A 136 -18.43 0.66 -11.58
N TYR A 137 -17.45 -0.08 -11.06
CA TYR A 137 -17.67 -1.37 -10.40
C TYR A 137 -17.86 -1.26 -8.88
N GLY A 138 -18.13 -0.07 -8.36
CA GLY A 138 -18.56 0.12 -6.98
C GLY A 138 -17.43 0.10 -5.94
N THR A 139 -16.21 0.57 -6.30
CA THR A 139 -15.17 0.75 -5.27
C THR A 139 -15.62 1.74 -4.20
N LEU A 140 -15.36 1.43 -2.94
CA LEU A 140 -15.57 2.35 -1.81
C LEU A 140 -14.60 3.52 -1.84
N GLY A 141 -13.43 3.32 -2.45
CA GLY A 141 -12.43 4.34 -2.71
C GLY A 141 -11.25 3.78 -3.47
N CYS A 142 -10.56 4.63 -4.23
CA CYS A 142 -9.40 4.22 -5.01
C CYS A 142 -8.32 5.30 -5.02
N CYS A 143 -7.08 4.86 -4.90
CA CYS A 143 -5.92 5.74 -4.78
C CYS A 143 -4.67 5.10 -5.38
N MET A 144 -3.71 5.92 -5.78
CA MET A 144 -2.39 5.45 -6.17
C MET A 144 -1.59 5.03 -4.92
N SER A 145 -0.88 3.92 -5.00
CA SER A 145 -0.02 3.42 -3.92
C SER A 145 1.38 4.00 -4.01
N GLY A 146 1.86 4.59 -2.91
CA GLY A 146 3.20 5.16 -2.83
C GLY A 146 3.47 6.18 -3.93
N SER A 147 4.67 6.17 -4.51
CA SER A 147 5.02 7.01 -5.66
C SER A 147 4.37 6.55 -6.99
N GLY A 148 3.62 5.48 -6.97
CA GLY A 148 2.96 4.91 -8.14
C GLY A 148 3.85 3.88 -8.88
N PRO A 149 3.42 3.43 -10.07
CA PRO A 149 2.18 3.77 -10.76
C PRO A 149 0.96 2.96 -10.31
N THR A 150 1.12 1.98 -9.40
CA THR A 150 0.04 1.08 -8.97
C THR A 150 -1.13 1.86 -8.36
N VAL A 151 -2.35 1.53 -8.77
CA VAL A 151 -3.59 2.04 -8.19
C VAL A 151 -4.28 0.90 -7.46
N PHE A 152 -4.77 1.18 -6.26
CA PHE A 152 -5.62 0.25 -5.53
C PHE A 152 -7.05 0.75 -5.41
N GLY A 153 -8.00 -0.17 -5.28
CA GLY A 153 -9.40 0.13 -4.97
C GLY A 153 -9.92 -0.83 -3.91
N LEU A 154 -10.70 -0.31 -2.97
CA LEU A 154 -11.33 -1.08 -1.88
C LEU A 154 -12.74 -1.49 -2.27
N PHE A 155 -13.10 -2.74 -2.04
CA PHE A 155 -14.40 -3.32 -2.35
C PHE A 155 -14.93 -4.12 -1.16
N ASP A 156 -16.21 -4.03 -0.90
CA ASP A 156 -16.90 -4.77 0.14
C ASP A 156 -17.24 -6.22 -0.25
N THR A 157 -17.34 -6.50 -1.56
CA THR A 157 -17.70 -7.82 -2.08
C THR A 157 -16.68 -8.38 -3.06
N HIS A 158 -16.44 -9.68 -2.99
CA HIS A 158 -15.59 -10.39 -3.95
C HIS A 158 -16.11 -10.25 -5.38
N GLN A 159 -17.42 -10.26 -5.57
CA GLN A 159 -18.04 -10.18 -6.90
C GLN A 159 -17.72 -8.84 -7.59
N ALA A 160 -17.85 -7.72 -6.87
CA ALA A 160 -17.52 -6.41 -7.41
C ALA A 160 -16.03 -6.30 -7.75
N ALA A 161 -15.15 -6.75 -6.82
CA ALA A 161 -13.72 -6.80 -7.04
C ALA A 161 -13.34 -7.66 -8.26
N GLN A 162 -13.94 -8.84 -8.40
CA GLN A 162 -13.69 -9.75 -9.52
C GLN A 162 -14.10 -9.13 -10.86
N SER A 163 -15.33 -8.58 -10.94
CA SER A 163 -15.80 -7.94 -12.16
C SER A 163 -14.93 -6.73 -12.56
N CYS A 164 -14.52 -5.93 -11.58
CA CYS A 164 -13.59 -4.82 -11.80
C CYS A 164 -12.24 -5.32 -12.35
N ALA A 165 -11.65 -6.33 -11.70
CA ALA A 165 -10.36 -6.86 -12.11
C ALA A 165 -10.37 -7.45 -13.52
N GLU A 166 -11.44 -8.12 -13.92
CA GLU A 166 -11.60 -8.67 -15.27
C GLU A 166 -11.54 -7.58 -16.35
N HIS A 167 -12.21 -6.46 -16.12
CA HIS A 167 -12.17 -5.33 -17.06
C HIS A 167 -10.86 -4.57 -17.05
N LEU A 168 -10.22 -4.43 -15.87
CA LEU A 168 -8.93 -3.78 -15.74
C LEU A 168 -7.81 -4.52 -16.48
N ARG A 169 -7.88 -5.84 -16.63
CA ARG A 169 -6.92 -6.63 -17.43
C ARG A 169 -6.86 -6.25 -18.91
N SER A 170 -7.89 -5.57 -19.42
CA SER A 170 -7.86 -5.00 -20.77
C SER A 170 -7.15 -3.63 -20.84
N VAL A 171 -6.87 -3.02 -19.70
CA VAL A 171 -6.29 -1.67 -19.57
C VAL A 171 -4.83 -1.73 -19.17
N VAL A 172 -4.49 -2.62 -18.23
CA VAL A 172 -3.13 -2.75 -17.67
C VAL A 172 -2.73 -4.23 -17.57
N PRO A 173 -1.41 -4.53 -17.67
CA PRO A 173 -0.93 -5.92 -17.69
C PRO A 173 -1.08 -6.62 -16.35
N ASP A 174 -0.89 -5.91 -15.25
CA ASP A 174 -0.83 -6.50 -13.91
C ASP A 174 -2.07 -6.10 -13.10
N VAL A 175 -2.95 -7.07 -12.83
CA VAL A 175 -4.17 -6.88 -12.02
C VAL A 175 -4.30 -8.03 -11.04
N PHE A 176 -4.38 -7.71 -9.75
CA PHE A 176 -4.49 -8.66 -8.66
C PHE A 176 -5.70 -8.34 -7.77
N ILE A 177 -6.26 -9.37 -7.14
CA ILE A 177 -7.22 -9.24 -6.05
C ILE A 177 -6.55 -9.77 -4.81
N CYS A 178 -6.52 -8.96 -3.76
CA CYS A 178 -5.87 -9.25 -2.49
C CYS A 178 -6.86 -9.04 -1.33
N ARG A 179 -6.44 -9.47 -0.14
CA ARG A 179 -7.11 -9.16 1.14
C ARG A 179 -6.09 -8.57 2.11
N PRO A 180 -6.53 -7.79 3.09
CA PRO A 180 -5.67 -7.37 4.19
C PRO A 180 -5.08 -8.59 4.91
N VAL A 181 -3.86 -8.43 5.43
CA VAL A 181 -3.17 -9.42 6.26
C VAL A 181 -2.60 -8.74 7.48
N GLU A 182 -2.68 -9.40 8.62
CA GLU A 182 -2.19 -8.86 9.90
C GLU A 182 -0.69 -9.08 10.09
N GLU A 183 -0.15 -10.15 9.51
CA GLU A 183 1.24 -10.52 9.65
C GLU A 183 2.07 -10.07 8.45
N GLY A 184 3.31 -9.67 8.71
CA GLY A 184 4.29 -9.34 7.69
C GLY A 184 4.87 -10.60 7.05
N CYS A 185 6.19 -10.76 7.15
CA CYS A 185 6.87 -11.95 6.66
C CYS A 185 6.65 -13.14 7.59
N VAL A 186 6.05 -14.21 7.07
CA VAL A 186 5.89 -15.49 7.74
C VAL A 186 6.68 -16.58 7.03
N VAL A 187 7.20 -17.54 7.80
CA VAL A 187 7.85 -18.72 7.22
C VAL A 187 6.76 -19.74 6.93
N THR A 188 6.59 -20.09 5.67
CA THR A 188 5.75 -21.22 5.26
C THR A 188 6.65 -22.46 5.13
N GLU A 189 6.25 -23.58 5.76
CA GLU A 189 6.93 -24.87 5.62
C GLU A 189 6.84 -25.41 4.18
#